data_d6fbc6278a2e6cbbc17c64de0c5b02e5
#
_entry.id   d6fbc6278a2e6cbbc17c64de0c5b02e5
#
_cell.length_a   1.000
_cell.length_b   1.000
_cell.length_c   1.000
_cell.angle_alpha   90.00
_cell.angle_beta   90.00
_cell.angle_gamma   90.00
#
_symmetry.space_group_name_H-M   'P 1'
#
loop_
_entity.id
_entity.type
_entity.pdbx_description
1 polymer ?
#
loop_
_entity_poly.entity_id
_entity_poly.type
_entity_poly.pdbx_seq_one_letter_code
_entity_poly.pdbx_strand_id
1 'polypeptide(L)'
;ATTLFLALKMGRPLFLEGEAGVGKTEIAKVLSETLSRPLVRLQCYEGLDVASAVYEWNYARQMIEIRMAEASGDIDRERLGQDIFRDEFLIKRPLLQALEATDGVAPVLLIDELDRTDEAFEAYLLEVLSDFQITIPEIGTIAAEHPPIVVVTSNRTREIHDALKRRCLYYWVDYPDAERELAILRLKVPG
;
A
#
# COMPACT_ATOMS: atom_id res chain seq x y z
N ALA A 1 -15.12 14.83 -7.32
CA ALA A 1 -14.35 15.95 -6.78
C ALA A 1 -14.59 16.14 -5.28
N THR A 2 -15.84 16.29 -4.81
CA THR A 2 -16.15 16.60 -3.40
C THR A 2 -15.67 15.52 -2.43
N THR A 3 -15.94 14.24 -2.70
CA THR A 3 -15.52 13.11 -1.85
C THR A 3 -13.99 13.04 -1.71
N LEU A 4 -13.27 13.24 -2.80
CA LEU A 4 -11.82 13.29 -2.80
C LEU A 4 -11.29 14.46 -1.93
N PHE A 5 -11.85 15.65 -2.12
CA PHE A 5 -11.49 16.81 -1.29
C PHE A 5 -11.71 16.56 0.21
N LEU A 6 -12.85 15.95 0.55
CA LEU A 6 -13.15 15.59 1.93
C LEU A 6 -12.20 14.53 2.47
N ALA A 7 -11.85 13.50 1.68
CA ALA A 7 -10.87 12.48 2.07
C ALA A 7 -9.53 13.12 2.45
N LEU A 8 -9.02 14.00 1.59
CA LEU A 8 -7.76 14.73 1.84
C LEU A 8 -7.85 15.64 3.07
N LYS A 9 -8.96 16.37 3.24
CA LYS A 9 -9.14 17.27 4.38
C LYS A 9 -9.29 16.54 5.71
N MET A 10 -9.91 15.37 5.71
CA MET A 10 -10.14 14.57 6.91
C MET A 10 -9.00 13.58 7.22
N GLY A 11 -8.02 13.44 6.33
CA GLY A 11 -6.96 12.43 6.45
C GLY A 11 -7.49 10.99 6.44
N ARG A 12 -8.62 10.75 5.75
CA ARG A 12 -9.25 9.43 5.69
C ARG A 12 -9.00 8.74 4.35
N PRO A 13 -8.84 7.41 4.33
CA PRO A 13 -8.76 6.67 3.08
C PRO A 13 -9.96 6.92 2.17
N LEU A 14 -9.73 7.01 0.86
CA LEU A 14 -10.76 7.07 -0.17
C LEU A 14 -11.03 5.66 -0.69
N PHE A 15 -12.27 5.18 -0.57
CA PHE A 15 -12.69 3.87 -1.10
C PHE A 15 -13.53 4.06 -2.36
N LEU A 16 -13.00 3.60 -3.49
CA LEU A 16 -13.61 3.69 -4.81
C LEU A 16 -14.13 2.33 -5.24
N GLU A 17 -15.43 2.20 -5.36
CA GLU A 17 -16.09 0.99 -5.84
C GLU A 17 -16.80 1.28 -7.17
N GLY A 18 -16.86 0.31 -8.07
CA GLY A 18 -17.51 0.46 -9.38
C GLY A 18 -17.05 -0.64 -10.33
N GLU A 19 -17.65 -0.70 -11.50
CA GLU A 19 -17.33 -1.70 -12.51
C GLU A 19 -15.87 -1.61 -13.01
N ALA A 20 -15.40 -2.70 -13.61
CA ALA A 20 -14.07 -2.71 -14.22
C ALA A 20 -13.96 -1.67 -15.36
N GLY A 21 -12.83 -0.98 -15.46
CA GLY A 21 -12.57 -0.04 -16.55
C GLY A 21 -13.09 1.38 -16.35
N VAL A 22 -13.82 1.70 -15.27
CA VAL A 22 -14.36 3.06 -15.02
C VAL A 22 -13.31 4.09 -14.60
N GLY A 23 -12.03 3.70 -14.45
CA GLY A 23 -10.94 4.64 -14.16
C GLY A 23 -10.61 4.83 -12.68
N LYS A 24 -11.02 3.92 -11.78
CA LYS A 24 -10.72 4.01 -10.33
C LYS A 24 -9.23 4.16 -10.02
N THR A 25 -8.40 3.33 -10.60
CA THR A 25 -6.94 3.32 -10.43
C THR A 25 -6.29 4.63 -10.91
N GLU A 26 -6.85 5.26 -11.94
CA GLU A 26 -6.34 6.50 -12.51
C GLU A 26 -6.39 7.67 -11.51
N ILE A 27 -7.35 7.67 -10.61
CA ILE A 27 -7.51 8.72 -9.60
C ILE A 27 -6.26 8.78 -8.68
N ALA A 28 -5.69 7.65 -8.30
CA ALA A 28 -4.49 7.61 -7.48
C ALA A 28 -3.25 8.14 -8.24
N LYS A 29 -3.13 7.85 -9.53
CA LYS A 29 -2.06 8.36 -10.38
C LYS A 29 -2.14 9.88 -10.54
N VAL A 30 -3.33 10.40 -10.87
CA VAL A 30 -3.57 11.84 -10.99
C VAL A 30 -3.28 12.55 -9.67
N LEU A 31 -3.65 11.97 -8.53
CA LEU A 31 -3.32 12.51 -7.22
C LEU A 31 -1.81 12.58 -6.99
N SER A 32 -1.08 11.50 -7.27
CA SER A 32 0.36 11.43 -7.16
C SER A 32 1.04 12.52 -7.99
N GLU A 33 0.66 12.65 -9.26
CA GLU A 33 1.18 13.67 -10.18
C GLU A 33 0.84 15.09 -9.72
N THR A 34 -0.43 15.36 -9.40
CA THR A 34 -0.92 16.70 -9.02
C THR A 34 -0.29 17.19 -7.72
N LEU A 35 -0.08 16.30 -6.77
CA LEU A 35 0.49 16.63 -5.47
C LEU A 35 2.01 16.45 -5.43
N SER A 36 2.62 16.01 -6.53
CA SER A 36 4.07 15.71 -6.63
C SER A 36 4.52 14.75 -5.52
N ARG A 37 3.72 13.69 -5.27
CA ARG A 37 3.99 12.66 -4.27
C ARG A 37 4.30 11.33 -4.93
N PRO A 38 5.22 10.52 -4.41
CA PRO A 38 5.47 9.19 -4.96
C PRO A 38 4.21 8.32 -4.88
N LEU A 39 3.99 7.48 -5.89
CA LEU A 39 2.91 6.50 -5.92
C LEU A 39 3.45 5.13 -5.49
N VAL A 40 2.92 4.61 -4.40
CA VAL A 40 3.15 3.23 -3.98
C VAL A 40 1.90 2.42 -4.29
N ARG A 41 2.03 1.31 -5.03
CA ARG A 41 0.90 0.47 -5.43
C ARG A 41 1.01 -0.92 -4.82
N LEU A 42 -0.04 -1.33 -4.11
CA LEU A 42 -0.30 -2.70 -3.72
C LEU A 42 -1.40 -3.26 -4.64
N GLN A 43 -1.02 -4.11 -5.58
CA GLN A 43 -1.97 -4.86 -6.39
C GLN A 43 -2.45 -6.06 -5.59
N CYS A 44 -3.74 -6.12 -5.29
CA CYS A 44 -4.35 -7.25 -4.60
C CYS A 44 -4.63 -8.41 -5.56
N TYR A 45 -4.47 -9.63 -5.07
CA TYR A 45 -4.73 -10.87 -5.79
C TYR A 45 -5.15 -11.97 -4.80
N GLU A 46 -5.74 -13.03 -5.29
CA GLU A 46 -6.15 -14.17 -4.48
C GLU A 46 -4.95 -14.86 -3.82
N GLY A 47 -5.00 -15.00 -2.48
CA GLY A 47 -3.89 -15.55 -1.71
C GLY A 47 -2.78 -14.55 -1.36
N LEU A 48 -3.01 -13.24 -1.54
CA LEU A 48 -2.09 -12.22 -1.05
C LEU A 48 -1.97 -12.33 0.47
N ASP A 49 -0.75 -12.56 0.94
CA ASP A 49 -0.42 -12.64 2.36
C ASP A 49 0.26 -11.37 2.90
N VAL A 50 0.39 -11.30 4.22
CA VAL A 50 1.03 -10.17 4.91
C VAL A 50 2.50 -10.03 4.48
N ALA A 51 3.22 -11.15 4.31
CA ALA A 51 4.62 -11.11 3.90
C ALA A 51 4.81 -10.47 2.52
N SER A 52 3.94 -10.79 1.56
CA SER A 52 3.97 -10.20 0.22
C SER A 52 3.55 -8.72 0.19
N ALA A 53 2.73 -8.29 1.15
CA ALA A 53 2.20 -6.92 1.20
C ALA A 53 3.04 -5.97 2.06
N VAL A 54 3.72 -6.47 3.10
CA VAL A 54 4.34 -5.65 4.15
C VAL A 54 5.86 -5.71 4.10
N TYR A 55 6.44 -6.88 4.37
CA TYR A 55 7.89 -7.08 4.37
C TYR A 55 8.26 -8.54 4.20
N GLU A 56 9.48 -8.76 3.80
CA GLU A 56 10.09 -10.08 3.73
C GLU A 56 11.56 -9.96 4.15
N TRP A 57 12.08 -10.96 4.86
CA TRP A 57 13.50 -11.03 5.15
C TRP A 57 14.28 -11.59 3.95
N ASN A 58 15.39 -10.96 3.60
CA ASN A 58 16.29 -11.43 2.56
C ASN A 58 17.14 -12.60 3.10
N TYR A 59 16.51 -13.76 3.25
CA TYR A 59 17.16 -14.98 3.79
C TYR A 59 18.41 -15.35 3.03
N ALA A 60 18.46 -15.17 1.72
CA ALA A 60 19.64 -15.49 0.93
C ALA A 60 20.85 -14.63 1.35
N ARG A 61 20.63 -13.34 1.55
CA ARG A 61 21.67 -12.41 2.01
C ARG A 61 22.06 -12.67 3.47
N GLN A 62 21.10 -12.96 4.34
CA GLN A 62 21.38 -13.37 5.73
C GLN A 62 22.24 -14.62 5.80
N MET A 63 21.97 -15.63 4.98
CA MET A 63 22.76 -16.86 4.91
C MET A 63 24.19 -16.62 4.44
N ILE A 64 24.40 -15.71 3.49
CA ILE A 64 25.74 -15.33 3.04
C ILE A 64 26.51 -14.67 4.19
N GLU A 65 25.89 -13.74 4.91
CA GLU A 65 26.48 -13.03 6.04
C GLU A 65 26.89 -14.00 7.17
N ILE A 66 25.98 -14.93 7.52
CA ILE A 66 26.28 -15.97 8.51
C ILE A 66 27.50 -16.80 8.10
N ARG A 67 27.57 -17.24 6.85
CA ARG A 67 28.71 -18.03 6.35
C ARG A 67 30.02 -17.24 6.32
N MET A 68 29.96 -15.96 5.99
CA MET A 68 31.13 -15.08 6.02
C MET A 68 31.63 -14.89 7.45
N ALA A 69 30.75 -14.71 8.42
CA ALA A 69 31.09 -14.63 9.83
C ALA A 69 31.71 -15.95 10.33
N GLU A 70 31.17 -17.11 9.97
CA GLU A 70 31.71 -18.44 10.29
C GLU A 70 33.12 -18.62 9.73
N ALA A 71 33.39 -18.18 8.52
CA ALA A 71 34.67 -18.30 7.87
C ALA A 71 35.75 -17.39 8.48
N SER A 72 35.36 -16.28 9.09
CA SER A 72 36.29 -15.34 9.76
C SER A 72 36.80 -15.85 11.10
N GLY A 73 36.15 -16.85 11.71
CA GLY A 73 36.55 -17.48 12.98
C GLY A 73 36.29 -16.64 14.23
N ASP A 74 35.76 -15.44 14.10
CA ASP A 74 35.42 -14.52 15.20
C ASP A 74 33.88 -14.37 15.31
N ILE A 75 33.24 -15.43 15.81
CA ILE A 75 31.78 -15.48 15.91
C ILE A 75 31.34 -15.09 17.31
N ASP A 76 30.85 -13.87 17.46
CA ASP A 76 29.91 -13.52 18.52
C ASP A 76 28.49 -13.87 18.07
N ARG A 77 27.95 -15.01 18.55
CA ARG A 77 26.65 -15.55 18.12
C ARG A 77 25.48 -14.66 18.51
N GLU A 78 25.54 -13.97 19.66
CA GLU A 78 24.48 -13.06 20.08
C GLU A 78 24.44 -11.83 19.18
N ARG A 79 25.60 -11.29 18.85
CA ARG A 79 25.74 -10.15 17.96
C ARG A 79 25.31 -10.51 16.53
N LEU A 80 25.74 -11.65 16.01
CA LEU A 80 25.33 -12.12 14.69
C LEU A 80 23.83 -12.31 14.59
N GLY A 81 23.18 -12.85 15.64
CA GLY A 81 21.73 -13.02 15.70
C GLY A 81 20.95 -11.69 15.65
N GLN A 82 21.51 -10.60 16.15
CA GLN A 82 20.94 -9.25 16.04
C GLN A 82 21.25 -8.61 14.68
N ASP A 83 22.47 -8.81 14.20
CA ASP A 83 22.96 -8.19 12.97
C ASP A 83 22.19 -8.65 11.72
N ILE A 84 21.74 -9.92 11.67
CA ILE A 84 20.99 -10.46 10.53
C ILE A 84 19.54 -9.93 10.43
N PHE A 85 19.02 -9.28 11.48
CA PHE A 85 17.69 -8.64 11.47
C PHE A 85 17.75 -7.11 11.39
N ARG A 86 18.81 -6.57 10.78
CA ARG A 86 18.90 -5.14 10.50
C ARG A 86 18.08 -4.76 9.25
N ASP A 87 17.77 -3.47 9.15
CA ASP A 87 17.02 -2.89 8.04
C ASP A 87 17.61 -3.23 6.65
N GLU A 88 18.91 -3.43 6.53
CA GLU A 88 19.59 -3.80 5.29
C GLU A 88 19.22 -5.20 4.74
N PHE A 89 18.67 -6.08 5.60
CA PHE A 89 18.15 -7.39 5.22
C PHE A 89 16.63 -7.40 5.04
N LEU A 90 15.97 -6.27 5.32
CA LEU A 90 14.52 -6.13 5.20
C LEU A 90 14.14 -5.72 3.77
N ILE A 91 13.37 -6.58 3.10
CA ILE A 91 12.75 -6.25 1.81
C ILE A 91 11.41 -5.59 2.11
N LYS A 92 11.37 -4.26 1.99
CA LYS A 92 10.14 -3.49 2.22
C LYS A 92 9.18 -3.69 1.08
N ARG A 93 7.98 -4.15 1.39
CA ARG A 93 6.87 -4.34 0.48
C ARG A 93 5.95 -3.10 0.49
N PRO A 94 4.97 -2.98 -0.41
CA PRO A 94 4.23 -1.72 -0.61
C PRO A 94 3.63 -1.09 0.65
N LEU A 95 3.06 -1.87 1.58
CA LEU A 95 2.48 -1.29 2.80
C LEU A 95 3.54 -0.65 3.69
N LEU A 96 4.68 -1.31 3.88
CA LEU A 96 5.77 -0.73 4.67
C LEU A 96 6.42 0.46 3.95
N GLN A 97 6.62 0.38 2.64
CA GLN A 97 7.13 1.51 1.84
C GLN A 97 6.24 2.75 1.96
N ALA A 98 4.92 2.54 2.07
CA ALA A 98 3.97 3.64 2.17
C ALA A 98 4.00 4.33 3.54
N LEU A 99 4.45 3.66 4.61
CA LEU A 99 4.59 4.25 5.93
C LEU A 99 5.89 5.07 6.08
N GLU A 100 6.89 4.78 5.25
CA GLU A 100 8.15 5.49 5.24
C GLU A 100 8.09 6.65 4.24
N ALA A 101 8.06 7.87 4.75
CA ALA A 101 8.14 9.05 3.89
C ALA A 101 9.52 9.15 3.24
N THR A 102 9.57 9.38 1.94
CA THR A 102 10.83 9.70 1.25
C THR A 102 11.01 11.21 1.26
N ASP A 103 12.16 11.67 1.77
CA ASP A 103 12.47 13.10 1.89
C ASP A 103 11.39 13.92 2.64
N GLY A 104 10.73 13.31 3.63
CA GLY A 104 9.66 13.94 4.42
C GLY A 104 8.32 14.08 3.66
N VAL A 105 8.21 13.50 2.49
CA VAL A 105 6.98 13.53 1.67
C VAL A 105 6.27 12.18 1.75
N ALA A 106 5.08 12.17 2.37
CA ALA A 106 4.24 10.98 2.43
C ALA A 106 3.71 10.61 1.03
N PRO A 107 3.75 9.32 0.64
CA PRO A 107 3.31 8.87 -0.67
C PRO A 107 1.78 8.85 -0.80
N VAL A 108 1.32 8.63 -2.03
CA VAL A 108 -0.03 8.12 -2.32
C VAL A 108 0.05 6.60 -2.33
N LEU A 109 -0.66 5.94 -1.42
CA LEU A 109 -0.80 4.48 -1.38
C LEU A 109 -2.07 4.08 -2.13
N LEU A 110 -1.92 3.32 -3.20
CA LEU A 110 -3.00 2.69 -3.94
C LEU A 110 -3.09 1.22 -3.56
N ILE A 111 -4.20 0.83 -2.91
CA ILE A 111 -4.57 -0.57 -2.66
C ILE A 111 -5.58 -0.94 -3.75
N ASP A 112 -5.12 -1.66 -4.76
CA ASP A 112 -5.87 -1.88 -6.00
C ASP A 112 -6.52 -3.26 -6.03
N GLU A 113 -7.81 -3.33 -6.38
CA GLU A 113 -8.63 -4.54 -6.44
C GLU A 113 -8.70 -5.31 -5.11
N LEU A 114 -9.02 -4.61 -4.00
CA LEU A 114 -9.10 -5.20 -2.66
C LEU A 114 -10.08 -6.37 -2.57
N ASP A 115 -11.12 -6.39 -3.37
CA ASP A 115 -12.10 -7.46 -3.47
C ASP A 115 -11.54 -8.82 -3.94
N ARG A 116 -10.24 -8.88 -4.30
CA ARG A 116 -9.52 -10.12 -4.60
C ARG A 116 -8.81 -10.75 -3.40
N THR A 117 -8.75 -10.07 -2.27
CA THR A 117 -8.14 -10.61 -1.04
C THR A 117 -9.16 -11.34 -0.17
N ASP A 118 -8.71 -12.02 0.86
CA ASP A 118 -9.55 -12.66 1.86
C ASP A 118 -9.89 -11.73 3.04
N GLU A 119 -10.78 -12.20 3.93
CA GLU A 119 -11.19 -11.44 5.11
C GLU A 119 -10.05 -11.25 6.13
N ALA A 120 -9.09 -12.19 6.19
CA ALA A 120 -7.95 -12.08 7.09
C ALA A 120 -7.05 -10.91 6.70
N PHE A 121 -6.82 -10.74 5.41
CA PHE A 121 -6.06 -9.59 4.90
C PHE A 121 -6.82 -8.26 5.09
N GLU A 122 -8.15 -8.25 4.93
CA GLU A 122 -8.96 -7.06 5.24
C GLU A 122 -8.86 -6.67 6.72
N ALA A 123 -8.92 -7.64 7.63
CA ALA A 123 -8.75 -7.39 9.07
C ALA A 123 -7.38 -6.80 9.39
N TYR A 124 -6.33 -7.30 8.76
CA TYR A 124 -4.98 -6.75 8.88
C TYR A 124 -4.92 -5.30 8.36
N LEU A 125 -5.49 -5.01 7.19
CA LEU A 125 -5.56 -3.65 6.66
C LEU A 125 -6.33 -2.70 7.58
N LEU A 126 -7.36 -3.17 8.26
CA LEU A 126 -8.09 -2.37 9.24
C LEU A 126 -7.19 -1.83 10.34
N GLU A 127 -6.26 -2.67 10.85
CA GLU A 127 -5.29 -2.29 11.86
C GLU A 127 -4.30 -1.26 11.28
N VAL A 128 -3.69 -1.58 10.15
CA VAL A 128 -2.69 -0.71 9.49
C VAL A 128 -3.27 0.67 9.14
N LEU A 129 -4.47 0.72 8.57
CA LEU A 129 -5.10 1.98 8.14
C LEU A 129 -5.71 2.79 9.30
N SER A 130 -5.84 2.20 10.50
CA SER A 130 -6.31 2.93 11.69
C SER A 130 -5.23 3.81 12.28
N ASP A 131 -4.05 3.25 12.45
CA ASP A 131 -2.96 3.88 13.20
C ASP A 131 -1.74 4.19 12.32
N PHE A 132 -1.77 3.81 11.06
CA PHE A 132 -0.66 3.93 10.10
C PHE A 132 0.66 3.41 10.68
N GLN A 133 0.60 2.22 11.27
CA GLN A 133 1.75 1.55 11.87
C GLN A 133 1.77 0.05 11.54
N ILE A 134 2.95 -0.52 11.58
CA ILE A 134 3.20 -1.95 11.36
C ILE A 134 4.19 -2.41 12.42
N THR A 135 3.92 -3.54 13.06
CA THR A 135 4.84 -4.16 14.02
C THR A 135 5.57 -5.32 13.36
N ILE A 136 6.89 -5.24 13.33
CA ILE A 136 7.80 -6.30 12.88
C ILE A 136 8.44 -6.88 14.14
N PRO A 137 8.27 -8.17 14.46
CA PRO A 137 8.70 -8.75 15.74
C PRO A 137 10.17 -8.49 16.10
N GLU A 138 11.06 -8.51 15.09
CA GLU A 138 12.50 -8.37 15.27
C GLU A 138 12.98 -6.92 15.37
N ILE A 139 12.22 -5.97 14.82
CA ILE A 139 12.62 -4.55 14.75
C ILE A 139 11.78 -3.69 15.70
N GLY A 140 10.52 -4.08 15.93
CA GLY A 140 9.54 -3.29 16.66
C GLY A 140 8.49 -2.63 15.77
N THR A 141 7.84 -1.59 16.30
CA THR A 141 6.74 -0.89 15.60
C THR A 141 7.29 0.26 14.77
N ILE A 142 6.95 0.23 13.48
CA ILE A 142 7.22 1.30 12.51
C ILE A 142 5.91 2.05 12.31
N ALA A 143 5.87 3.32 12.68
CA ALA A 143 4.72 4.21 12.50
C ALA A 143 5.05 5.29 11.49
N ALA A 144 4.09 5.66 10.66
CA ALA A 144 4.26 6.74 9.71
C ALA A 144 4.34 8.09 10.43
N GLU A 145 5.44 8.82 10.26
CA GLU A 145 5.56 10.21 10.73
C GLU A 145 4.56 11.11 10.01
N HIS A 146 4.39 10.85 8.72
CA HIS A 146 3.40 11.51 7.88
C HIS A 146 2.53 10.45 7.20
N PRO A 147 1.25 10.30 7.61
CA PRO A 147 0.35 9.30 7.01
C PRO A 147 0.23 9.45 5.49
N PRO A 148 0.26 8.34 4.75
CA PRO A 148 0.05 8.35 3.31
C PRO A 148 -1.37 8.77 2.93
N ILE A 149 -1.54 9.31 1.73
CA ILE A 149 -2.87 9.45 1.13
C ILE A 149 -3.27 8.07 0.59
N VAL A 150 -4.31 7.47 1.16
CA VAL A 150 -4.72 6.11 0.79
C VAL A 150 -5.92 6.15 -0.16
N VAL A 151 -5.77 5.42 -1.27
CA VAL A 151 -6.86 5.14 -2.22
C VAL A 151 -7.03 3.63 -2.30
N VAL A 152 -8.23 3.16 -2.01
CA VAL A 152 -8.61 1.74 -2.11
C VAL A 152 -9.56 1.59 -3.28
N THR A 153 -9.37 0.58 -4.12
CA THR A 153 -10.29 0.26 -5.23
C THR A 153 -10.91 -1.13 -5.06
N SER A 154 -12.12 -1.29 -5.56
CA SER A 154 -12.85 -2.57 -5.63
C SER A 154 -13.68 -2.63 -6.92
N ASN A 155 -13.71 -3.80 -7.56
CA ASN A 155 -14.59 -4.11 -8.68
C ASN A 155 -15.89 -4.79 -8.22
N ARG A 156 -16.08 -4.93 -6.90
CA ARG A 156 -17.24 -5.55 -6.29
C ARG A 156 -17.45 -7.02 -6.70
N THR A 157 -16.38 -7.75 -7.00
CA THR A 157 -16.44 -9.20 -7.24
C THR A 157 -16.83 -9.96 -5.98
N ARG A 158 -16.54 -9.37 -4.81
CA ARG A 158 -16.89 -9.81 -3.47
C ARG A 158 -17.24 -8.58 -2.61
N GLU A 159 -18.11 -8.76 -1.62
CA GLU A 159 -18.34 -7.72 -0.61
C GLU A 159 -17.13 -7.53 0.29
N ILE A 160 -16.75 -6.28 0.49
CA ILE A 160 -15.71 -5.86 1.45
C ILE A 160 -16.37 -5.62 2.81
N HIS A 161 -15.68 -6.03 3.87
CA HIS A 161 -16.20 -5.92 5.23
C HIS A 161 -16.54 -4.48 5.61
N ASP A 162 -17.72 -4.27 6.18
CA ASP A 162 -18.25 -2.95 6.56
C ASP A 162 -17.32 -2.15 7.47
N ALA A 163 -16.56 -2.83 8.35
CA ALA A 163 -15.63 -2.15 9.24
C ALA A 163 -14.56 -1.35 8.48
N LEU A 164 -14.10 -1.86 7.33
CA LEU A 164 -13.15 -1.16 6.47
C LEU A 164 -13.82 0.01 5.73
N LYS A 165 -15.01 -0.24 5.17
CA LYS A 165 -15.79 0.81 4.49
C LYS A 165 -16.10 2.01 5.41
N ARG A 166 -16.42 1.76 6.70
CA ARG A 166 -16.68 2.82 7.71
C ARG A 166 -15.46 3.70 8.01
N ARG A 167 -14.25 3.18 7.86
CA ARG A 167 -13.00 3.96 8.04
C ARG A 167 -12.67 4.83 6.84
N CYS A 168 -13.23 4.51 5.68
CA CYS A 168 -12.99 5.21 4.42
C CYS A 168 -14.07 6.23 4.12
N LEU A 169 -13.78 7.16 3.22
CA LEU A 169 -14.81 7.90 2.49
C LEU A 169 -15.14 7.12 1.23
N TYR A 170 -16.35 6.61 1.19
CA TYR A 170 -16.83 5.78 0.10
C TYR A 170 -17.37 6.61 -1.07
N TYR A 171 -17.04 6.17 -2.29
CA TYR A 171 -17.59 6.73 -3.52
C TYR A 171 -17.77 5.64 -4.57
N TRP A 172 -18.99 5.56 -5.12
CA TRP A 172 -19.29 4.72 -6.27
C TRP A 172 -18.88 5.45 -7.55
N VAL A 173 -18.12 4.77 -8.42
CA VAL A 173 -17.67 5.30 -9.72
C VAL A 173 -18.48 4.62 -10.83
N ASP A 174 -19.37 5.37 -11.44
CA ASP A 174 -20.14 4.92 -12.60
C ASP A 174 -19.34 5.02 -13.90
N TYR A 175 -19.84 4.36 -14.94
CA TYR A 175 -19.34 4.57 -16.29
C TYR A 175 -19.47 6.04 -16.69
N PRO A 176 -18.49 6.58 -17.42
CA PRO A 176 -18.63 7.91 -18.01
C PRO A 176 -19.80 7.94 -19.00
N ASP A 177 -20.51 9.06 -19.05
CA ASP A 177 -21.44 9.32 -20.13
C ASP A 177 -20.70 9.50 -21.48
N ALA A 178 -21.42 9.46 -22.59
CA ALA A 178 -20.83 9.51 -23.94
C ALA A 178 -20.00 10.78 -24.19
N GLU A 179 -20.38 11.92 -23.58
CA GLU A 179 -19.60 13.18 -23.72
C GLU A 179 -18.26 13.09 -22.98
N ARG A 180 -18.28 12.54 -21.76
CA ARG A 180 -17.07 12.30 -20.98
C ARG A 180 -16.16 11.25 -21.61
N GLU A 181 -16.72 10.17 -22.12
CA GLU A 181 -15.96 9.14 -22.81
C GLU A 181 -15.24 9.74 -24.03
N LEU A 182 -15.94 10.54 -24.84
CA LEU A 182 -15.34 11.24 -25.96
C LEU A 182 -14.24 12.23 -25.53
N ALA A 183 -14.44 12.94 -24.42
CA ALA A 183 -13.44 13.84 -23.86
C ALA A 183 -12.19 13.09 -23.40
N ILE A 184 -12.36 11.94 -22.73
CA ILE A 184 -11.25 11.06 -22.31
C ILE A 184 -10.47 10.55 -23.53
N LEU A 185 -11.17 10.10 -24.57
CA LEU A 185 -10.53 9.62 -25.80
C LEU A 185 -9.70 10.73 -26.46
N ARG A 186 -10.24 11.95 -26.57
CA ARG A 186 -9.51 13.09 -27.14
C ARG A 186 -8.25 13.47 -26.34
N LEU A 187 -8.25 13.28 -25.02
CA LEU A 187 -7.09 13.56 -24.18
C LEU A 187 -6.03 12.47 -24.25
N LYS A 188 -6.45 11.20 -24.38
CA LYS A 188 -5.51 10.05 -24.36
C LYS A 188 -4.99 9.64 -25.74
N VAL A 189 -5.71 9.99 -26.79
CA VAL A 189 -5.33 9.73 -28.18
C VAL A 189 -5.39 11.05 -28.95
N PRO A 190 -4.40 11.95 -28.77
CA PRO A 190 -4.31 13.14 -29.58
C PRO A 190 -4.08 12.72 -31.02
N GLY A 191 -5.01 13.10 -31.92
CA GLY A 191 -4.96 12.86 -33.36
C GLY A 191 -3.84 13.62 -34.06
#